data_45176d43c0ff8ef6aa54ae13b0060738
#
_entry.id   45176d43c0ff8ef6aa54ae13b0060738
#
_cell.length_a   1.000
_cell.length_b   1.000
_cell.length_c   1.000
_cell.angle_alpha   90.00
_cell.angle_beta   90.00
_cell.angle_gamma   90.00
#
_symmetry.space_group_name_H-M   'P 1'
#
loop_
_entity.id
_entity.type
_entity.pdbx_description
1 polymer ?
#
loop_
_entity_poly.entity_id
_entity_poly.type
_entity_poly.pdbx_seq_one_letter_code
_entity_poly.pdbx_strand_id
1 'polypeptide(L)'
;FSEHFEGEDYGLLMVMPPQADVVAESRLDREVIFVLDRSGSMAGSSFEQARAALTMALKRLSPRDSFNLIAFSSVSRQLFVRPMPATSANIEKAIKGVNALTAEGGTEMLAALKLALDDQARGENVRQVVFITDGSVGNEDALFEFIKQHIGASRLFTIGIGSAPNGHFMKRAAILGKGTFTHIGKHYEVNQEMTELFKRLESPVLTDIRFDWAGESPESYPAPIPDLYAGEPLVVLFKAKDLDKEIVINASVGSKKWNQRVSLKGGLTQAGIARLYARRKIDAIELSFNELLPTLHWQGARRKIKEEVTKTGLQYQLVTK
;
A
#
# COMPACT_ATOMS: atom_id res chain seq x y z
N PHE A 1 -18.69 6.94 -14.43
CA PHE A 1 -19.19 5.90 -15.31
C PHE A 1 -20.18 5.01 -14.57
N SER A 2 -21.17 4.45 -15.28
CA SER A 2 -22.20 3.58 -14.71
C SER A 2 -22.49 2.38 -15.62
N GLU A 3 -23.00 1.30 -15.03
CA GLU A 3 -23.50 0.12 -15.72
C GLU A 3 -24.70 -0.43 -14.97
N HIS A 4 -25.79 -0.74 -15.71
CA HIS A 4 -26.88 -1.56 -15.19
C HIS A 4 -26.61 -3.02 -15.55
N PHE A 5 -26.47 -3.89 -14.55
CA PHE A 5 -26.16 -5.31 -14.74
C PHE A 5 -26.97 -6.18 -13.79
N GLU A 6 -27.73 -7.14 -14.34
CA GLU A 6 -28.57 -8.08 -13.59
C GLU A 6 -29.54 -7.43 -12.58
N GLY A 7 -30.16 -6.28 -12.98
CA GLY A 7 -31.14 -5.59 -12.14
C GLY A 7 -30.53 -4.68 -11.05
N GLU A 8 -29.25 -4.46 -11.08
CA GLU A 8 -28.50 -3.64 -10.12
C GLU A 8 -27.64 -2.60 -10.83
N ASP A 9 -27.45 -1.44 -10.19
CA ASP A 9 -26.65 -0.36 -10.71
C ASP A 9 -25.23 -0.34 -10.11
N TYR A 10 -24.24 -0.22 -10.98
CA TYR A 10 -22.83 -0.15 -10.62
C TYR A 10 -22.23 1.17 -11.07
N GLY A 11 -21.41 1.76 -10.23
CA GLY A 11 -20.69 2.99 -10.53
C GLY A 11 -19.18 2.82 -10.46
N LEU A 12 -18.50 3.56 -11.31
CA LEU A 12 -17.06 3.81 -11.27
C LEU A 12 -16.82 5.29 -11.11
N LEU A 13 -16.24 5.68 -10.01
CA LEU A 13 -15.77 7.03 -9.74
C LEU A 13 -14.26 7.08 -9.90
N MET A 14 -13.78 8.03 -10.69
CA MET A 14 -12.36 8.32 -10.84
C MET A 14 -12.05 9.66 -10.20
N VAL A 15 -11.26 9.64 -9.13
CA VAL A 15 -10.80 10.85 -8.45
C VAL A 15 -9.39 11.16 -8.93
N MET A 16 -9.24 12.30 -9.58
CA MET A 16 -7.94 12.78 -10.05
C MET A 16 -7.28 13.62 -8.95
N PRO A 17 -5.95 13.53 -8.81
CA PRO A 17 -5.26 14.40 -7.87
C PRO A 17 -5.45 15.87 -8.24
N PRO A 18 -5.59 16.79 -7.25
CA PRO A 18 -5.58 18.21 -7.52
C PRO A 18 -4.27 18.64 -8.20
N GLN A 19 -4.32 19.74 -8.94
CA GLN A 19 -3.14 20.23 -9.68
C GLN A 19 -1.99 20.61 -8.75
N ALA A 20 -0.77 20.55 -9.29
CA ALA A 20 0.49 20.67 -8.53
C ALA A 20 0.61 21.95 -7.68
N ASP A 21 -0.05 23.04 -8.07
CA ASP A 21 0.01 24.33 -7.37
C ASP A 21 -0.59 24.26 -5.95
N VAL A 22 -1.62 23.40 -5.76
CA VAL A 22 -2.24 23.15 -4.44
C VAL A 22 -1.35 22.29 -3.55
N VAL A 23 -0.50 21.46 -4.15
CA VAL A 23 0.34 20.48 -3.48
C VAL A 23 1.68 21.07 -3.01
N ALA A 24 2.23 22.04 -3.76
CA ALA A 24 3.55 22.60 -3.48
C ALA A 24 3.64 23.31 -2.12
N GLU A 25 2.53 23.94 -1.67
CA GLU A 25 2.46 24.61 -0.36
C GLU A 25 2.25 23.66 0.83
N SER A 26 1.94 22.38 0.60
CA SER A 26 1.48 21.43 1.64
C SER A 26 2.41 20.25 1.87
N ARG A 27 3.67 20.32 1.37
CA ARG A 27 4.64 19.24 1.56
C ARG A 27 4.94 19.05 3.06
N LEU A 28 4.45 17.94 3.60
CA LEU A 28 4.76 17.53 4.97
C LEU A 28 6.18 16.97 5.06
N ASP A 29 6.84 17.22 6.18
CA ASP A 29 8.07 16.55 6.53
C ASP A 29 7.76 15.07 6.74
N ARG A 30 8.61 14.18 6.24
CA ARG A 30 8.38 12.74 6.25
C ARG A 30 9.36 12.05 7.20
N GLU A 31 8.89 10.97 7.76
CA GLU A 31 9.75 10.00 8.43
C GLU A 31 9.77 8.72 7.60
N VAL A 32 10.90 8.39 6.99
CA VAL A 32 11.02 7.25 6.09
C VAL A 32 11.78 6.12 6.78
N ILE A 33 11.11 4.98 7.00
CA ILE A 33 11.73 3.79 7.58
C ILE A 33 11.97 2.78 6.47
N PHE A 34 13.22 2.59 6.10
CA PHE A 34 13.61 1.55 5.15
C PHE A 34 13.79 0.23 5.88
N VAL A 35 13.15 -0.82 5.36
CA VAL A 35 13.28 -2.19 5.88
C VAL A 35 13.83 -3.06 4.76
N LEU A 36 15.05 -3.56 4.93
CA LEU A 36 15.76 -4.34 3.94
C LEU A 36 15.86 -5.80 4.38
N ASP A 37 15.30 -6.67 3.58
CA ASP A 37 15.50 -8.11 3.67
C ASP A 37 16.91 -8.47 3.21
N ARG A 38 17.65 -9.17 4.06
CA ARG A 38 18.95 -9.73 3.75
C ARG A 38 19.01 -11.25 4.03
N SER A 39 17.83 -11.91 3.97
CA SER A 39 17.74 -13.37 4.10
C SER A 39 18.46 -14.11 2.98
N GLY A 40 18.70 -15.42 3.18
CA GLY A 40 19.42 -16.25 2.22
C GLY A 40 18.74 -16.31 0.83
N SER A 41 17.41 -16.20 0.75
CA SER A 41 16.67 -16.15 -0.53
C SER A 41 17.00 -14.92 -1.38
N MET A 42 17.37 -13.82 -0.73
CA MET A 42 17.81 -12.60 -1.40
C MET A 42 19.19 -12.70 -2.06
N ALA A 43 19.97 -13.76 -1.83
CA ALA A 43 21.35 -13.86 -2.29
C ALA A 43 21.49 -13.68 -3.82
N GLY A 44 22.62 -13.11 -4.25
CA GLY A 44 22.93 -12.86 -5.66
C GLY A 44 22.30 -11.59 -6.20
N SER A 45 21.75 -11.64 -7.42
CA SER A 45 21.24 -10.47 -8.14
C SER A 45 20.10 -9.74 -7.41
N SER A 46 19.25 -10.45 -6.67
CA SER A 46 18.17 -9.84 -5.89
C SER A 46 18.71 -8.90 -4.81
N PHE A 47 19.74 -9.33 -4.08
CA PHE A 47 20.33 -8.49 -3.05
C PHE A 47 21.08 -7.27 -3.62
N GLU A 48 21.73 -7.43 -4.77
CA GLU A 48 22.37 -6.32 -5.48
C GLU A 48 21.34 -5.28 -5.96
N GLN A 49 20.21 -5.74 -6.50
CA GLN A 49 19.10 -4.86 -6.89
C GLN A 49 18.52 -4.14 -5.68
N ALA A 50 18.31 -4.84 -4.57
CA ALA A 50 17.79 -4.27 -3.33
C ALA A 50 18.74 -3.20 -2.76
N ARG A 51 20.05 -3.45 -2.75
CA ARG A 51 21.07 -2.47 -2.32
C ARG A 51 21.09 -1.26 -3.24
N ALA A 52 21.01 -1.46 -4.55
CA ALA A 52 20.95 -0.36 -5.52
C ALA A 52 19.69 0.49 -5.33
N ALA A 53 18.52 -0.15 -5.19
CA ALA A 53 17.25 0.51 -4.92
C ALA A 53 17.31 1.33 -3.62
N LEU A 54 17.79 0.74 -2.54
CA LEU A 54 17.91 1.42 -1.25
C LEU A 54 18.92 2.57 -1.27
N THR A 55 20.06 2.38 -1.94
CA THR A 55 21.07 3.45 -2.10
C THR A 55 20.50 4.64 -2.87
N MET A 56 19.74 4.38 -3.92
CA MET A 56 19.05 5.42 -4.67
C MET A 56 18.00 6.13 -3.81
N ALA A 57 17.24 5.36 -3.04
CA ALA A 57 16.27 5.86 -2.09
C ALA A 57 16.89 6.84 -1.08
N LEU A 58 17.97 6.44 -0.43
CA LEU A 58 18.68 7.25 0.54
C LEU A 58 19.19 8.58 -0.05
N LYS A 59 19.69 8.55 -1.28
CA LYS A 59 20.19 9.76 -1.98
C LYS A 59 19.08 10.74 -2.37
N ARG A 60 17.82 10.30 -2.43
CA ARG A 60 16.66 11.14 -2.77
C ARG A 60 16.00 11.79 -1.56
N LEU A 61 16.39 11.42 -0.34
CA LEU A 61 15.86 12.05 0.86
C LEU A 61 16.14 13.55 0.86
N SER A 62 15.14 14.32 1.24
CA SER A 62 15.25 15.75 1.44
C SER A 62 15.91 16.04 2.81
N PRO A 63 16.67 17.14 2.99
CA PRO A 63 17.15 17.56 4.31
C PRO A 63 16.06 17.74 5.38
N ARG A 64 14.81 17.91 4.97
CA ARG A 64 13.64 18.01 5.87
C ARG A 64 13.11 16.63 6.29
N ASP A 65 13.48 15.56 5.59
CA ASP A 65 13.07 14.21 5.95
C ASP A 65 13.90 13.70 7.14
N SER A 66 13.30 12.83 7.94
CA SER A 66 14.00 11.96 8.87
C SER A 66 13.93 10.53 8.39
N PHE A 67 14.90 9.70 8.73
CA PHE A 67 14.91 8.31 8.27
C PHE A 67 15.60 7.36 9.25
N ASN A 68 15.28 6.08 9.11
CA ASN A 68 16.03 4.98 9.68
C ASN A 68 16.16 3.83 8.67
N LEU A 69 17.06 2.92 8.95
CA LEU A 69 17.27 1.70 8.19
C LEU A 69 17.20 0.51 9.15
N ILE A 70 16.37 -0.46 8.81
CA ILE A 70 16.25 -1.74 9.49
C ILE A 70 16.68 -2.82 8.51
N ALA A 71 17.72 -3.58 8.82
CA ALA A 71 18.12 -4.76 8.06
C ALA A 71 17.71 -6.01 8.84
N PHE A 72 17.06 -6.97 8.18
CA PHE A 72 16.61 -8.18 8.84
C PHE A 72 16.96 -9.47 8.08
N SER A 73 17.12 -10.53 8.84
CA SER A 73 17.19 -11.93 8.40
C SER A 73 16.65 -12.80 9.55
N SER A 74 17.44 -13.65 10.16
CA SER A 74 17.08 -14.33 11.43
C SER A 74 17.01 -13.37 12.62
N VAL A 75 17.62 -12.20 12.51
CA VAL A 75 17.57 -11.10 13.48
C VAL A 75 17.36 -9.77 12.76
N SER A 76 16.68 -8.84 13.44
CA SER A 76 16.48 -7.49 12.94
C SER A 76 17.42 -6.51 13.64
N ARG A 77 18.06 -5.63 12.87
CA ARG A 77 18.95 -4.59 13.39
C ARG A 77 18.62 -3.25 12.76
N GLN A 78 18.50 -2.23 13.56
CA GLN A 78 18.33 -0.84 13.07
C GLN A 78 19.68 -0.09 13.10
N LEU A 79 19.87 0.77 12.12
CA LEU A 79 21.09 1.57 11.97
C LEU A 79 21.22 2.65 13.04
N PHE A 80 20.11 3.27 13.39
CA PHE A 80 20.00 4.30 14.42
C PHE A 80 18.98 3.86 15.47
N VAL A 81 19.17 4.28 16.73
CA VAL A 81 18.22 3.98 17.83
C VAL A 81 16.85 4.63 17.56
N ARG A 82 16.82 5.74 16.84
CA ARG A 82 15.62 6.46 16.40
C ARG A 82 15.87 7.06 15.01
N PRO A 83 14.80 7.44 14.26
CA PRO A 83 14.96 8.14 13.00
C PRO A 83 15.83 9.41 13.14
N MET A 84 16.73 9.61 12.20
CA MET A 84 17.66 10.72 12.19
C MET A 84 17.40 11.64 11.00
N PRO A 85 17.67 12.96 11.10
CA PRO A 85 17.58 13.87 9.98
C PRO A 85 18.42 13.39 8.78
N ALA A 86 17.91 13.54 7.56
CA ALA A 86 18.57 13.13 6.32
C ALA A 86 19.70 14.08 5.92
N THR A 87 20.67 14.27 6.82
CA THR A 87 21.92 15.00 6.52
C THR A 87 22.83 14.15 5.65
N SER A 88 23.73 14.80 4.90
CA SER A 88 24.73 14.09 4.07
C SER A 88 25.53 13.07 4.88
N ALA A 89 25.92 13.40 6.11
CA ALA A 89 26.68 12.51 7.00
C ALA A 89 25.85 11.27 7.39
N ASN A 90 24.58 11.43 7.72
CA ASN A 90 23.70 10.31 8.08
C ASN A 90 23.38 9.43 6.86
N ILE A 91 23.17 10.04 5.69
CA ILE A 91 22.96 9.32 4.42
C ILE A 91 24.21 8.52 4.05
N GLU A 92 25.40 9.11 4.12
CA GLU A 92 26.65 8.40 3.85
C GLU A 92 26.87 7.23 4.81
N LYS A 93 26.59 7.44 6.11
CA LYS A 93 26.65 6.36 7.11
C LYS A 93 25.69 5.21 6.75
N ALA A 94 24.47 5.54 6.31
CA ALA A 94 23.50 4.53 5.89
C ALA A 94 23.97 3.78 4.64
N ILE A 95 24.47 4.47 3.62
CA ILE A 95 24.98 3.86 2.39
C ILE A 95 26.17 2.93 2.70
N LYS A 96 27.11 3.37 3.56
CA LYS A 96 28.21 2.50 4.03
C LYS A 96 27.67 1.25 4.75
N GLY A 97 26.66 1.43 5.61
CA GLY A 97 25.98 0.33 6.29
C GLY A 97 25.37 -0.66 5.30
N VAL A 98 24.60 -0.18 4.32
CA VAL A 98 23.97 -1.00 3.27
C VAL A 98 25.02 -1.78 2.46
N ASN A 99 26.11 -1.14 2.08
CA ASN A 99 27.17 -1.78 1.28
C ASN A 99 27.94 -2.86 2.06
N ALA A 100 27.96 -2.78 3.38
CA ALA A 100 28.60 -3.78 4.25
C ALA A 100 27.68 -5.00 4.55
N LEU A 101 26.40 -4.95 4.18
CA LEU A 101 25.48 -6.06 4.42
C LEU A 101 25.73 -7.21 3.44
N THR A 102 25.51 -8.44 3.92
CA THR A 102 25.51 -9.68 3.15
C THR A 102 24.16 -10.37 3.30
N ALA A 103 23.74 -11.07 2.25
CA ALA A 103 22.51 -11.87 2.28
C ALA A 103 22.81 -13.21 2.97
N GLU A 104 22.16 -13.47 4.12
CA GLU A 104 22.35 -14.69 4.91
C GLU A 104 21.23 -14.89 5.94
N GLY A 105 21.02 -16.12 6.38
CA GLY A 105 20.08 -16.47 7.45
C GLY A 105 18.65 -16.65 6.99
N GLY A 106 17.74 -16.72 7.96
CA GLY A 106 16.30 -16.87 7.76
C GLY A 106 15.58 -15.57 7.49
N THR A 107 14.22 -15.57 7.58
CA THR A 107 13.36 -14.44 7.21
C THR A 107 12.38 -14.13 8.35
N GLU A 108 12.85 -13.49 9.42
CA GLU A 108 12.03 -13.08 10.58
C GLU A 108 11.38 -11.71 10.35
N MET A 109 10.46 -11.65 9.38
CA MET A 109 9.81 -10.43 8.91
C MET A 109 8.98 -9.73 9.98
N LEU A 110 8.30 -10.48 10.87
CA LEU A 110 7.47 -9.92 11.94
C LEU A 110 8.30 -9.05 12.90
N ALA A 111 9.52 -9.47 13.23
CA ALA A 111 10.41 -8.71 14.11
C ALA A 111 10.82 -7.37 13.45
N ALA A 112 11.05 -7.37 12.14
CA ALA A 112 11.35 -6.16 11.38
C ALA A 112 10.15 -5.20 11.31
N LEU A 113 8.94 -5.73 11.08
CA LEU A 113 7.70 -4.94 11.09
C LEU A 113 7.43 -4.32 12.46
N LYS A 114 7.66 -5.05 13.55
CA LYS A 114 7.53 -4.51 14.92
C LYS A 114 8.43 -3.29 15.12
N LEU A 115 9.67 -3.34 14.68
CA LEU A 115 10.59 -2.20 14.75
C LEU A 115 10.16 -1.04 13.84
N ALA A 116 9.67 -1.35 12.63
CA ALA A 116 9.29 -0.33 11.66
C ALA A 116 8.00 0.41 12.00
N LEU A 117 7.07 -0.26 12.67
CA LEU A 117 5.77 0.26 13.07
C LEU A 117 5.71 0.64 14.56
N ASP A 118 6.84 0.67 15.26
CA ASP A 118 6.90 1.09 16.66
C ASP A 118 6.45 2.54 16.82
N ASP A 119 5.45 2.74 17.66
CA ASP A 119 4.76 4.01 17.86
C ASP A 119 5.48 4.98 18.81
N GLN A 120 6.56 4.58 19.46
CA GLN A 120 7.23 5.39 20.50
C GLN A 120 7.86 6.70 19.98
N ALA A 121 7.88 6.92 18.69
CA ALA A 121 8.42 8.12 18.06
C ALA A 121 7.40 8.81 17.13
N ARG A 122 6.13 8.96 17.55
CA ARG A 122 5.16 9.70 16.74
C ARG A 122 5.40 11.20 16.87
N GLY A 123 5.98 11.80 15.82
CA GLY A 123 5.91 13.22 15.53
C GLY A 123 4.68 13.55 14.66
N GLU A 124 4.53 14.82 14.29
CA GLU A 124 3.51 15.27 13.32
C GLU A 124 3.79 14.76 11.87
N ASN A 125 4.91 14.10 11.67
CA ASN A 125 5.39 13.64 10.37
C ASN A 125 4.63 12.41 9.88
N VAL A 126 4.37 12.35 8.58
CA VAL A 126 3.84 11.14 7.96
C VAL A 126 4.93 10.07 7.91
N ARG A 127 4.73 8.97 8.67
CA ARG A 127 5.65 7.84 8.63
C ARG A 127 5.37 6.99 7.39
N GLN A 128 6.41 6.78 6.59
CA GLN A 128 6.41 5.92 5.40
C GLN A 128 7.40 4.76 5.61
N VAL A 129 6.87 3.54 5.66
CA VAL A 129 7.69 2.32 5.75
C VAL A 129 7.88 1.78 4.34
N VAL A 130 9.12 1.66 3.90
CA VAL A 130 9.49 1.10 2.60
C VAL A 130 10.13 -0.27 2.82
N PHE A 131 9.39 -1.33 2.52
CA PHE A 131 9.76 -2.72 2.77
C PHE A 131 10.30 -3.38 1.50
N ILE A 132 11.57 -3.78 1.50
CA ILE A 132 12.29 -4.32 0.33
C ILE A 132 12.61 -5.79 0.61
N THR A 133 12.01 -6.71 -0.15
CA THR A 133 12.13 -8.17 0.05
C THR A 133 11.74 -8.93 -1.23
N ASP A 134 12.07 -10.21 -1.32
CA ASP A 134 11.49 -11.14 -2.29
C ASP A 134 10.12 -11.69 -1.84
N GLY A 135 9.69 -11.35 -0.62
CA GLY A 135 8.38 -11.73 -0.06
C GLY A 135 8.26 -13.19 0.34
N SER A 136 9.35 -13.94 0.42
CA SER A 136 9.34 -15.33 0.85
C SER A 136 9.10 -15.45 2.35
N VAL A 137 7.86 -15.76 2.74
CA VAL A 137 7.44 -15.89 4.16
C VAL A 137 6.53 -17.09 4.36
N GLY A 138 6.58 -17.68 5.56
CA GLY A 138 5.75 -18.82 5.93
C GLY A 138 4.50 -18.47 6.79
N ASN A 139 4.39 -17.23 7.29
CA ASN A 139 3.38 -16.83 8.27
C ASN A 139 2.63 -15.54 7.84
N GLU A 140 2.21 -15.46 6.58
CA GLU A 140 1.58 -14.28 5.98
C GLU A 140 0.40 -13.74 6.80
N ASP A 141 -0.46 -14.61 7.30
CA ASP A 141 -1.65 -14.20 8.07
C ASP A 141 -1.30 -13.44 9.34
N ALA A 142 -0.28 -13.87 10.08
CA ALA A 142 0.19 -13.16 11.27
C ALA A 142 0.78 -11.79 10.94
N LEU A 143 1.43 -11.67 9.77
CA LEU A 143 1.98 -10.41 9.29
C LEU A 143 0.86 -9.43 8.88
N PHE A 144 -0.16 -9.90 8.18
CA PHE A 144 -1.32 -9.08 7.79
C PHE A 144 -2.07 -8.56 9.02
N GLU A 145 -2.31 -9.44 10.01
CA GLU A 145 -2.97 -9.04 11.25
C GLU A 145 -2.14 -7.99 12.01
N PHE A 146 -0.84 -8.21 12.09
CA PHE A 146 0.07 -7.25 12.73
C PHE A 146 0.05 -5.89 12.01
N ILE A 147 0.14 -5.87 10.67
CA ILE A 147 0.07 -4.64 9.89
C ILE A 147 -1.26 -3.92 10.16
N LYS A 148 -2.39 -4.63 10.08
CA LYS A 148 -3.71 -4.06 10.29
C LYS A 148 -3.85 -3.39 11.66
N GLN A 149 -3.34 -4.03 12.71
CA GLN A 149 -3.43 -3.53 14.09
C GLN A 149 -2.49 -2.36 14.38
N HIS A 150 -1.31 -2.31 13.74
CA HIS A 150 -0.24 -1.37 14.11
C HIS A 150 0.09 -0.30 13.06
N ILE A 151 -0.50 -0.38 11.85
CA ILE A 151 -0.20 0.60 10.79
C ILE A 151 -0.58 2.04 11.17
N GLY A 152 -1.67 2.23 11.89
CA GLY A 152 -2.12 3.54 12.37
C GLY A 152 -2.17 4.62 11.27
N ALA A 153 -1.42 5.70 11.50
CA ALA A 153 -1.23 6.78 10.53
C ALA A 153 -0.05 6.55 9.58
N SER A 154 0.71 5.47 9.75
CA SER A 154 1.83 5.13 8.86
C SER A 154 1.34 4.63 7.49
N ARG A 155 2.24 4.60 6.51
CA ARG A 155 2.00 4.05 5.17
C ARG A 155 3.05 2.99 4.89
N LEU A 156 2.64 1.84 4.34
CA LEU A 156 3.52 0.73 4.03
C LEU A 156 3.63 0.55 2.51
N PHE A 157 4.79 0.83 1.99
CA PHE A 157 5.16 0.58 0.60
C PHE A 157 6.00 -0.68 0.52
N THR A 158 5.70 -1.56 -0.41
CA THR A 158 6.43 -2.81 -0.57
C THR A 158 7.13 -2.83 -1.92
N ILE A 159 8.39 -3.26 -1.92
CA ILE A 159 9.20 -3.44 -3.11
C ILE A 159 9.56 -4.90 -3.21
N GLY A 160 8.97 -5.58 -4.20
CA GLY A 160 9.29 -6.97 -4.52
C GLY A 160 10.48 -7.06 -5.46
N ILE A 161 11.54 -7.73 -5.01
CA ILE A 161 12.79 -7.86 -5.76
C ILE A 161 12.90 -9.25 -6.38
N GLY A 162 13.47 -9.30 -7.58
CA GLY A 162 13.78 -10.56 -8.28
C GLY A 162 12.73 -10.97 -9.31
N SER A 163 12.98 -12.09 -9.98
CA SER A 163 12.16 -12.54 -11.13
C SER A 163 10.76 -13.05 -10.73
N ALA A 164 10.59 -13.52 -9.51
CA ALA A 164 9.32 -14.08 -9.02
C ALA A 164 9.10 -13.81 -7.53
N PRO A 165 9.00 -12.54 -7.11
CA PRO A 165 8.69 -12.23 -5.72
C PRO A 165 7.27 -12.70 -5.38
N ASN A 166 6.99 -12.92 -4.08
CA ASN A 166 5.63 -13.20 -3.62
C ASN A 166 4.74 -11.95 -3.77
N GLY A 167 4.38 -11.64 -5.02
CA GLY A 167 3.59 -10.46 -5.36
C GLY A 167 2.22 -10.43 -4.70
N HIS A 168 1.64 -11.59 -4.38
CA HIS A 168 0.36 -11.66 -3.67
C HIS A 168 0.50 -11.10 -2.25
N PHE A 169 1.47 -11.60 -1.48
CA PHE A 169 1.76 -11.10 -0.13
C PHE A 169 2.09 -9.60 -0.14
N MET A 170 3.01 -9.20 -1.02
CA MET A 170 3.51 -7.83 -1.09
C MET A 170 2.40 -6.82 -1.42
N LYS A 171 1.54 -7.16 -2.38
CA LYS A 171 0.41 -6.32 -2.78
C LYS A 171 -0.62 -6.20 -1.65
N ARG A 172 -0.95 -7.31 -0.97
CA ARG A 172 -1.87 -7.29 0.18
C ARG A 172 -1.32 -6.48 1.34
N ALA A 173 -0.06 -6.65 1.70
CA ALA A 173 0.59 -5.87 2.74
C ALA A 173 0.55 -4.37 2.45
N ALA A 174 0.85 -3.96 1.20
CA ALA A 174 0.77 -2.58 0.77
C ALA A 174 -0.66 -2.01 0.85
N ILE A 175 -1.67 -2.76 0.40
CA ILE A 175 -3.09 -2.33 0.50
C ILE A 175 -3.50 -2.11 1.95
N LEU A 176 -3.19 -3.06 2.84
CA LEU A 176 -3.47 -2.93 4.29
C LEU A 176 -2.73 -1.73 4.89
N GLY A 177 -1.53 -1.45 4.40
CA GLY A 177 -0.72 -0.31 4.78
C GLY A 177 -1.05 1.01 4.08
N LYS A 178 -2.12 1.09 3.30
CA LYS A 178 -2.55 2.29 2.54
C LYS A 178 -1.45 2.82 1.59
N GLY A 179 -0.52 1.97 1.18
CA GLY A 179 0.55 2.27 0.25
C GLY A 179 0.43 1.50 -1.06
N THR A 180 1.54 1.36 -1.76
CA THR A 180 1.60 0.69 -3.07
C THR A 180 2.66 -0.39 -3.12
N PHE A 181 2.46 -1.37 -4.01
CA PHE A 181 3.44 -2.40 -4.34
C PHE A 181 4.19 -2.03 -5.62
N THR A 182 5.52 -2.13 -5.58
CA THR A 182 6.40 -1.95 -6.73
C THR A 182 7.17 -3.24 -6.96
N HIS A 183 7.26 -3.70 -8.22
CA HIS A 183 8.06 -4.86 -8.58
C HIS A 183 9.31 -4.44 -9.35
N ILE A 184 10.46 -4.97 -8.95
CA ILE A 184 11.75 -4.79 -9.63
C ILE A 184 12.26 -6.17 -10.03
N GLY A 185 12.01 -6.57 -11.27
CA GLY A 185 12.38 -7.89 -11.79
C GLY A 185 13.84 -7.94 -12.26
N LYS A 186 14.36 -6.84 -12.75
CA LYS A 186 15.70 -6.78 -13.36
C LYS A 186 16.47 -5.54 -12.92
N HIS A 187 17.80 -5.66 -12.93
CA HIS A 187 18.69 -4.59 -12.44
C HIS A 187 18.51 -3.26 -13.19
N TYR A 188 18.24 -3.28 -14.49
CA TYR A 188 18.04 -2.06 -15.26
C TYR A 188 16.70 -1.36 -14.98
N GLU A 189 15.73 -2.05 -14.37
CA GLU A 189 14.44 -1.48 -13.96
C GLU A 189 14.54 -0.68 -12.66
N VAL A 190 15.58 -0.91 -11.83
CA VAL A 190 15.74 -0.28 -10.51
C VAL A 190 15.58 1.24 -10.60
N ASN A 191 16.24 1.87 -11.55
CA ASN A 191 16.23 3.33 -11.65
C ASN A 191 14.84 3.88 -12.00
N GLN A 192 14.16 3.26 -12.93
CA GLN A 192 12.81 3.64 -13.36
C GLN A 192 11.79 3.43 -12.23
N GLU A 193 11.71 2.21 -11.70
CA GLU A 193 10.73 1.83 -10.69
C GLU A 193 10.92 2.62 -9.38
N MET A 194 12.17 2.82 -8.96
CA MET A 194 12.46 3.63 -7.79
C MET A 194 12.13 5.11 -8.01
N THR A 195 12.33 5.62 -9.23
CA THR A 195 11.95 7.01 -9.54
C THR A 195 10.44 7.21 -9.46
N GLU A 196 9.66 6.29 -10.01
CA GLU A 196 8.20 6.35 -9.94
C GLU A 196 7.69 6.16 -8.49
N LEU A 197 8.28 5.23 -7.74
CA LEU A 197 7.95 5.06 -6.33
C LEU A 197 8.21 6.34 -5.53
N PHE A 198 9.37 6.98 -5.73
CA PHE A 198 9.69 8.20 -4.99
C PHE A 198 8.83 9.38 -5.37
N LYS A 199 8.41 9.52 -6.62
CA LYS A 199 7.38 10.51 -6.99
C LYS A 199 6.11 10.35 -6.15
N ARG A 200 5.68 9.11 -5.91
CA ARG A 200 4.52 8.81 -5.04
C ARG A 200 4.83 9.15 -3.58
N LEU A 201 5.94 8.66 -3.04
CA LEU A 201 6.35 8.91 -1.66
C LEU A 201 6.49 10.41 -1.34
N GLU A 202 6.98 11.19 -2.30
CA GLU A 202 7.23 12.63 -2.14
C GLU A 202 5.96 13.48 -2.23
N SER A 203 4.88 12.93 -2.76
CA SER A 203 3.68 13.71 -3.08
C SER A 203 2.39 12.95 -2.78
N PRO A 204 2.09 12.62 -1.51
CA PRO A 204 0.71 12.29 -1.17
C PRO A 204 -0.13 13.54 -1.38
N VAL A 205 -1.10 13.45 -2.30
CA VAL A 205 -1.90 14.59 -2.68
C VAL A 205 -3.16 14.69 -1.82
N LEU A 206 -3.83 13.55 -1.61
CA LEU A 206 -4.99 13.45 -0.73
C LEU A 206 -4.80 12.27 0.23
N THR A 207 -4.97 12.53 1.52
CA THR A 207 -4.96 11.51 2.57
C THR A 207 -6.29 11.46 3.30
N ASP A 208 -6.56 10.38 4.03
CA ASP A 208 -7.79 10.21 4.81
C ASP A 208 -9.08 10.41 3.99
N ILE A 209 -9.07 9.89 2.76
CA ILE A 209 -10.18 10.02 1.82
C ILE A 209 -11.39 9.26 2.35
N ARG A 210 -12.52 9.96 2.40
CA ARG A 210 -13.82 9.42 2.83
C ARG A 210 -14.90 9.90 1.87
N PHE A 211 -15.84 9.01 1.58
CA PHE A 211 -17.03 9.31 0.77
C PHE A 211 -18.25 9.44 1.66
N ASP A 212 -18.91 10.59 1.59
CA ASP A 212 -20.23 10.79 2.17
C ASP A 212 -21.27 10.61 1.05
N TRP A 213 -22.03 9.53 1.16
CA TRP A 213 -22.95 9.06 0.12
C TRP A 213 -24.37 9.65 0.22
N ALA A 214 -24.57 10.67 1.05
CA ALA A 214 -25.90 11.29 1.26
C ALA A 214 -26.99 10.23 1.56
N GLY A 215 -26.74 9.38 2.56
CA GLY A 215 -27.63 8.31 2.97
C GLY A 215 -26.88 7.01 3.30
N GLU A 216 -27.47 5.86 2.96
CA GLU A 216 -26.84 4.57 3.14
C GLU A 216 -25.58 4.46 2.26
N SER A 217 -24.46 4.13 2.89
CA SER A 217 -23.20 3.93 2.16
C SER A 217 -23.27 2.65 1.34
N PRO A 218 -23.02 2.72 0.02
CA PRO A 218 -23.00 1.54 -0.81
C PRO A 218 -21.79 0.66 -0.51
N GLU A 219 -21.89 -0.61 -0.85
CA GLU A 219 -20.73 -1.49 -0.89
C GLU A 219 -19.75 -0.97 -1.95
N SER A 220 -18.54 -0.58 -1.53
CA SER A 220 -17.57 0.10 -2.41
C SER A 220 -16.15 -0.42 -2.21
N TYR A 221 -15.35 -0.34 -3.27
CA TYR A 221 -13.99 -0.85 -3.32
C TYR A 221 -13.05 0.11 -4.04
N PRO A 222 -11.75 0.21 -3.64
CA PRO A 222 -11.07 -0.58 -2.60
C PRO A 222 -11.54 -0.27 -1.19
N ALA A 223 -11.43 -1.26 -0.30
CA ALA A 223 -11.67 -1.11 1.12
C ALA A 223 -10.47 -1.72 1.89
N PRO A 224 -9.69 -0.92 2.65
CA PRO A 224 -9.83 0.53 2.87
C PRO A 224 -9.53 1.37 1.62
N ILE A 225 -10.04 2.60 1.60
CA ILE A 225 -9.69 3.57 0.54
C ILE A 225 -8.22 3.99 0.74
N PRO A 226 -7.36 3.83 -0.28
CA PRO A 226 -5.95 4.25 -0.20
C PRO A 226 -5.81 5.77 -0.29
N ASP A 227 -4.64 6.28 0.07
CA ASP A 227 -4.28 7.65 -0.23
C ASP A 227 -4.13 7.86 -1.74
N LEU A 228 -4.36 9.08 -2.20
CA LEU A 228 -4.19 9.46 -3.60
C LEU A 228 -2.84 10.13 -3.80
N TYR A 229 -2.06 9.61 -4.72
CA TYR A 229 -0.72 10.10 -5.05
C TYR A 229 -0.70 10.86 -6.37
N ALA A 230 0.29 11.75 -6.54
CA ALA A 230 0.43 12.53 -7.78
C ALA A 230 0.59 11.62 -9.01
N GLY A 231 -0.18 11.92 -10.05
CA GLY A 231 -0.11 11.19 -11.32
C GLY A 231 -0.92 9.89 -11.39
N GLU A 232 -1.54 9.44 -10.30
CA GLU A 232 -2.38 8.24 -10.30
C GLU A 232 -3.82 8.57 -9.91
N PRO A 233 -4.84 8.13 -10.68
CA PRO A 233 -6.22 8.29 -10.30
C PRO A 233 -6.61 7.26 -9.22
N LEU A 234 -7.41 7.68 -8.24
CA LEU A 234 -8.11 6.75 -7.37
C LEU A 234 -9.39 6.30 -8.07
N VAL A 235 -9.49 5.00 -8.34
CA VAL A 235 -10.68 4.40 -8.93
C VAL A 235 -11.48 3.71 -7.83
N VAL A 236 -12.70 4.18 -7.59
CA VAL A 236 -13.65 3.60 -6.64
C VAL A 236 -14.82 2.98 -7.40
N LEU A 237 -15.04 1.70 -7.13
CA LEU A 237 -16.14 0.91 -7.69
C LEU A 237 -17.17 0.69 -6.61
N PHE A 238 -18.44 0.85 -6.91
CA PHE A 238 -19.51 0.72 -5.93
C PHE A 238 -20.79 0.16 -6.57
N LYS A 239 -21.61 -0.46 -5.73
CA LYS A 239 -22.93 -0.96 -6.10
C LYS A 239 -23.97 -0.08 -5.41
N ALA A 240 -24.80 0.62 -6.16
CA ALA A 240 -25.80 1.56 -5.65
C ALA A 240 -27.22 1.14 -6.04
N LYS A 241 -28.19 1.53 -5.22
CA LYS A 241 -29.62 1.41 -5.53
C LYS A 241 -30.13 2.57 -6.38
N ASP A 242 -29.40 3.67 -6.38
CA ASP A 242 -29.78 4.89 -7.05
C ASP A 242 -28.52 5.72 -7.38
N LEU A 243 -28.38 6.06 -8.63
CA LEU A 243 -27.27 6.90 -9.16
C LEU A 243 -27.67 8.35 -9.34
N ASP A 244 -28.89 8.76 -8.99
CA ASP A 244 -29.37 10.15 -9.08
C ASP A 244 -29.02 10.97 -7.82
N LYS A 245 -27.85 10.71 -7.21
CA LYS A 245 -27.40 11.33 -5.96
C LYS A 245 -26.14 12.17 -6.14
N GLU A 246 -25.93 13.04 -5.18
CA GLU A 246 -24.65 13.70 -4.97
C GLU A 246 -23.88 12.99 -3.85
N ILE A 247 -22.57 12.95 -4.00
CA ILE A 247 -21.64 12.48 -2.97
C ILE A 247 -20.67 13.60 -2.61
N VAL A 248 -20.20 13.61 -1.37
CA VAL A 248 -19.12 14.50 -0.94
C VAL A 248 -17.88 13.68 -0.68
N ILE A 249 -16.80 14.02 -1.37
CA ILE A 249 -15.48 13.45 -1.14
C ILE A 249 -14.79 14.36 -0.13
N ASN A 250 -14.47 13.82 1.03
CA ASN A 250 -13.72 14.51 2.08
C ASN A 250 -12.31 13.93 2.15
N ALA A 251 -11.31 14.77 2.24
CA ALA A 251 -9.90 14.36 2.34
C ALA A 251 -9.06 15.43 3.06
N SER A 252 -7.79 15.16 3.23
CA SER A 252 -6.79 16.12 3.72
C SER A 252 -5.70 16.31 2.66
N VAL A 253 -5.26 17.55 2.47
CA VAL A 253 -4.08 17.94 1.69
C VAL A 253 -3.08 18.51 2.68
N GLY A 254 -2.10 17.73 3.09
CA GLY A 254 -1.27 18.09 4.23
C GLY A 254 -2.13 18.28 5.49
N SER A 255 -2.02 19.45 6.14
CA SER A 255 -2.83 19.83 7.31
C SER A 255 -4.18 20.45 6.95
N LYS A 256 -4.44 20.75 5.67
CA LYS A 256 -5.66 21.42 5.21
C LYS A 256 -6.76 20.41 4.87
N LYS A 257 -8.00 20.68 5.28
CA LYS A 257 -9.17 19.91 4.85
C LYS A 257 -9.53 20.26 3.42
N TRP A 258 -9.86 19.23 2.65
CA TRP A 258 -10.31 19.34 1.27
C TRP A 258 -11.63 18.59 1.11
N ASN A 259 -12.55 19.14 0.34
CA ASN A 259 -13.77 18.46 -0.04
C ASN A 259 -14.19 18.80 -1.46
N GLN A 260 -14.90 17.88 -2.09
CA GLN A 260 -15.48 18.06 -3.41
C GLN A 260 -16.84 17.37 -3.49
N ARG A 261 -17.83 18.07 -4.03
CA ARG A 261 -19.13 17.49 -4.37
C ARG A 261 -19.09 16.93 -5.78
N VAL A 262 -19.65 15.76 -5.97
CA VAL A 262 -19.72 15.07 -7.25
C VAL A 262 -21.13 14.55 -7.45
N SER A 263 -21.76 14.93 -8.55
CA SER A 263 -23.04 14.35 -8.97
C SER A 263 -22.76 13.01 -9.65
N LEU A 264 -23.48 11.98 -9.24
CA LEU A 264 -23.46 10.66 -9.90
C LEU A 264 -24.41 10.64 -11.11
N LYS A 265 -25.33 11.62 -11.20
CA LYS A 265 -26.27 11.76 -12.29
C LYS A 265 -25.56 12.09 -13.61
N GLY A 266 -25.96 11.42 -14.69
CA GLY A 266 -25.44 11.68 -16.03
C GLY A 266 -24.05 11.07 -16.29
N GLY A 267 -23.65 10.09 -15.50
CA GLY A 267 -22.43 9.31 -15.77
C GLY A 267 -22.51 8.60 -17.13
N LEU A 268 -21.37 8.50 -17.83
CA LEU A 268 -21.29 7.74 -19.08
C LEU A 268 -21.54 6.26 -18.82
N THR A 269 -22.43 5.66 -19.60
CA THR A 269 -22.68 4.21 -19.52
C THR A 269 -21.53 3.45 -20.15
N GLN A 270 -20.96 2.49 -19.41
CA GLN A 270 -19.83 1.71 -19.86
C GLN A 270 -19.96 0.25 -19.36
N ALA A 271 -19.92 -0.69 -20.27
CA ALA A 271 -19.94 -2.13 -19.93
C ALA A 271 -18.64 -2.57 -19.23
N GLY A 272 -18.76 -3.52 -18.32
CA GLY A 272 -17.64 -4.14 -17.61
C GLY A 272 -17.37 -3.59 -16.21
N ILE A 273 -18.08 -2.56 -15.75
CA ILE A 273 -17.94 -1.97 -14.41
C ILE A 273 -18.34 -2.99 -13.34
N ALA A 274 -19.44 -3.71 -13.52
CA ALA A 274 -19.90 -4.77 -12.61
C ALA A 274 -18.83 -5.86 -12.43
N ARG A 275 -18.15 -6.25 -13.51
CA ARG A 275 -17.06 -7.23 -13.45
C ARG A 275 -15.82 -6.68 -12.75
N LEU A 276 -15.48 -5.42 -12.97
CA LEU A 276 -14.39 -4.75 -12.24
C LEU A 276 -14.71 -4.66 -10.74
N TYR A 277 -15.95 -4.27 -10.40
CA TYR A 277 -16.44 -4.28 -9.02
C TYR A 277 -16.30 -5.67 -8.38
N ALA A 278 -16.76 -6.71 -9.06
CA ALA A 278 -16.68 -8.07 -8.55
C ALA A 278 -15.23 -8.56 -8.33
N ARG A 279 -14.29 -8.18 -9.19
CA ARG A 279 -12.86 -8.46 -8.98
C ARG A 279 -12.33 -7.79 -7.72
N ARG A 280 -12.66 -6.52 -7.50
CA ARG A 280 -12.27 -5.80 -6.28
C ARG A 280 -12.95 -6.35 -5.04
N LYS A 281 -14.19 -6.79 -5.16
CA LYS A 281 -14.91 -7.50 -4.09
C LYS A 281 -14.21 -8.81 -3.71
N ILE A 282 -13.78 -9.60 -4.69
CA ILE A 282 -13.00 -10.82 -4.46
C ILE A 282 -11.69 -10.49 -3.73
N ASP A 283 -10.93 -9.49 -4.20
CA ASP A 283 -9.72 -9.03 -3.53
C ASP A 283 -9.99 -8.69 -2.03
N ALA A 284 -11.10 -8.01 -1.75
CA ALA A 284 -11.49 -7.63 -0.38
C ALA A 284 -11.97 -8.84 0.47
N ILE A 285 -12.71 -9.79 -0.12
CA ILE A 285 -13.10 -11.03 0.54
C ILE A 285 -11.85 -11.82 0.96
N GLU A 286 -10.85 -11.94 0.08
CA GLU A 286 -9.59 -12.59 0.41
C GLU A 286 -8.84 -11.87 1.53
N LEU A 287 -8.89 -10.53 1.58
CA LEU A 287 -8.30 -9.73 2.66
C LEU A 287 -9.01 -9.90 4.01
N SER A 288 -10.31 -10.26 4.02
CA SER A 288 -11.11 -10.43 5.25
C SER A 288 -10.84 -11.75 6.00
N PHE A 289 -9.93 -12.60 5.50
CA PHE A 289 -9.64 -13.91 6.10
C PHE A 289 -9.39 -13.81 7.62
N ASN A 290 -8.56 -12.86 8.03
CA ASN A 290 -8.19 -12.69 9.43
C ASN A 290 -9.33 -12.15 10.30
N GLU A 291 -10.33 -11.48 9.71
CA GLU A 291 -11.52 -11.02 10.42
C GLU A 291 -12.42 -12.18 10.81
N LEU A 292 -12.34 -13.29 10.08
CA LEU A 292 -13.09 -14.51 10.33
C LEU A 292 -12.44 -15.43 11.38
N LEU A 293 -11.14 -15.33 11.60
CA LEU A 293 -10.37 -16.20 12.51
C LEU A 293 -10.87 -16.17 13.96
N PRO A 294 -11.29 -15.03 14.56
CA PRO A 294 -11.82 -15.01 15.92
C PRO A 294 -13.12 -15.78 16.09
N THR A 295 -13.92 -15.89 15.01
CA THR A 295 -15.23 -16.54 15.02
C THR A 295 -15.22 -17.93 14.39
N LEU A 296 -14.26 -18.18 13.50
CA LEU A 296 -14.10 -19.44 12.77
C LEU A 296 -12.67 -19.93 12.89
N HIS A 297 -12.48 -21.23 13.19
CA HIS A 297 -11.16 -21.83 13.08
C HIS A 297 -10.61 -21.69 11.65
N TRP A 298 -9.29 -21.75 11.48
CA TRP A 298 -8.59 -21.56 10.21
C TRP A 298 -9.22 -22.26 9.01
N GLN A 299 -9.62 -23.54 9.17
CA GLN A 299 -10.29 -24.29 8.11
C GLN A 299 -11.68 -23.73 7.78
N GLY A 300 -12.42 -23.28 8.79
CA GLY A 300 -13.74 -22.67 8.62
C GLY A 300 -13.66 -21.32 7.91
N ALA A 301 -12.71 -20.47 8.29
CA ALA A 301 -12.45 -19.18 7.64
C ALA A 301 -12.08 -19.38 6.16
N ARG A 302 -11.15 -20.30 5.87
CA ARG A 302 -10.73 -20.61 4.50
C ARG A 302 -11.87 -21.15 3.64
N ARG A 303 -12.71 -22.01 4.19
CA ARG A 303 -13.90 -22.54 3.50
C ARG A 303 -14.87 -21.40 3.18
N LYS A 304 -15.18 -20.53 4.14
CA LYS A 304 -16.10 -19.41 3.94
C LYS A 304 -15.60 -18.45 2.87
N ILE A 305 -14.31 -18.08 2.89
CA ILE A 305 -13.70 -17.26 1.85
C ILE A 305 -13.86 -17.92 0.47
N LYS A 306 -13.52 -19.20 0.35
CA LYS A 306 -13.66 -19.93 -0.90
C LYS A 306 -15.10 -19.96 -1.41
N GLU A 307 -16.07 -20.17 -0.52
CA GLU A 307 -17.49 -20.15 -0.85
C GLU A 307 -17.92 -18.76 -1.37
N GLU A 308 -17.55 -17.69 -0.69
CA GLU A 308 -17.90 -16.32 -1.09
C GLU A 308 -17.20 -15.88 -2.38
N VAL A 309 -15.92 -16.22 -2.57
CA VAL A 309 -15.19 -15.98 -3.82
C VAL A 309 -15.83 -16.73 -4.97
N THR A 310 -16.17 -18.02 -4.78
CA THR A 310 -16.84 -18.84 -5.81
C THR A 310 -18.21 -18.27 -6.15
N LYS A 311 -19.01 -17.92 -5.14
CA LYS A 311 -20.35 -17.32 -5.34
C LYS A 311 -20.24 -16.02 -6.14
N THR A 312 -19.31 -15.14 -5.76
CA THR A 312 -19.07 -13.87 -6.48
C THR A 312 -18.58 -14.13 -7.90
N GLY A 313 -17.64 -15.07 -8.09
CA GLY A 313 -17.17 -15.45 -9.41
C GLY A 313 -18.28 -15.94 -10.35
N LEU A 314 -19.15 -16.80 -9.86
CA LEU A 314 -20.29 -17.32 -10.61
C LEU A 314 -21.30 -16.21 -10.95
N GLN A 315 -21.65 -15.36 -9.98
CA GLN A 315 -22.60 -14.26 -10.17
C GLN A 315 -22.17 -13.29 -11.27
N TYR A 316 -20.87 -12.97 -11.34
CA TYR A 316 -20.35 -11.99 -12.32
C TYR A 316 -19.62 -12.64 -13.50
N GLN A 317 -19.75 -13.94 -13.67
CA GLN A 317 -19.13 -14.72 -14.75
C GLN A 317 -17.60 -14.50 -14.82
N LEU A 318 -16.96 -14.53 -13.67
CA LEU A 318 -15.52 -14.42 -13.53
C LEU A 318 -14.88 -15.79 -13.30
N VAL A 319 -13.71 -16.00 -13.90
CA VAL A 319 -12.84 -17.13 -13.55
C VAL A 319 -12.09 -16.76 -12.26
N THR A 320 -12.26 -17.57 -11.22
CA THR A 320 -11.54 -17.45 -9.93
C THR A 320 -10.55 -18.60 -9.79
N LYS A 321 -9.48 -18.38 -9.04
CA LYS A 321 -8.46 -19.41 -8.77
C LYS A 321 -8.95 -20.44 -7.77
#